data_9e31f4f7d938a39fec109297bfc67ec6
#
_entry.id   9e31f4f7d938a39fec109297bfc67ec6
#
_cell.length_a   1.000
_cell.length_b   1.000
_cell.length_c   1.000
_cell.angle_alpha   90.00
_cell.angle_beta   90.00
_cell.angle_gamma   90.00
#
_symmetry.space_group_name_H-M   'P 1'
#
loop_
_entity.id
_entity.type
_entity.pdbx_description
1 polymer ?
#
loop_
_entity_poly.entity_id
_entity_poly.type
_entity_poly.pdbx_seq_one_letter_code
_entity_poly.pdbx_strand_id
1 'polypeptide(L)'
;MTRKSRSVERDFLFQTIMEQIAIQGIAGCYHETAARGYFADREIEVLPCLSFDELFARMAADPALLGIAAIENTIAGSLLPNHELLQQSRARIIGEQKLRISHVLAALPGQTPDDIAEVRSHPIALMQCGDFLKTLPGMKIVERDDTAGSAREIAEGRLAGTAAICGADAARLYGLEILRRGIETNKHNFTRFLLLAD
;
A
#
# COMPACT_ATOMS: atom_id res chain seq x y z
N MET A 1 -41.15 12.68 -52.69
CA MET A 1 -40.65 11.41 -52.06
C MET A 1 -39.26 11.67 -51.53
N THR A 2 -39.17 12.00 -50.27
CA THR A 2 -37.92 12.36 -49.60
C THR A 2 -37.42 11.17 -48.77
N ARG A 3 -36.27 10.62 -49.15
CA ARG A 3 -35.59 9.57 -48.42
C ARG A 3 -34.92 10.15 -47.17
N LYS A 4 -35.44 9.86 -46.00
CA LYS A 4 -34.76 10.09 -44.72
C LYS A 4 -33.58 9.11 -44.56
N SER A 5 -32.38 9.67 -44.60
CA SER A 5 -31.16 9.01 -44.19
C SER A 5 -31.21 8.80 -42.64
N ARG A 6 -31.27 7.55 -42.21
CA ARG A 6 -31.02 7.19 -40.81
C ARG A 6 -29.51 7.11 -40.61
N SER A 7 -28.97 8.13 -39.97
CA SER A 7 -27.64 8.05 -39.38
C SER A 7 -27.72 7.08 -38.19
N VAL A 8 -27.09 5.91 -38.34
CA VAL A 8 -26.83 5.02 -37.25
C VAL A 8 -25.66 5.63 -36.49
N GLU A 9 -25.95 6.36 -35.42
CA GLU A 9 -24.97 6.72 -34.41
C GLU A 9 -24.48 5.41 -33.80
N ARG A 10 -23.26 5.03 -34.15
CA ARG A 10 -22.53 3.99 -33.44
C ARG A 10 -22.06 4.64 -32.13
N ASP A 11 -22.80 4.43 -31.08
CA ASP A 11 -22.32 4.60 -29.72
C ASP A 11 -21.19 3.58 -29.51
N PHE A 12 -19.98 3.98 -29.83
CA PHE A 12 -18.79 3.32 -29.31
C PHE A 12 -18.75 3.64 -27.82
N LEU A 13 -19.35 2.79 -27.02
CA LEU A 13 -19.05 2.67 -25.60
C LEU A 13 -17.55 2.35 -25.52
N PHE A 14 -16.74 3.38 -25.32
CA PHE A 14 -15.40 3.21 -24.79
C PHE A 14 -15.56 2.67 -23.37
N GLN A 15 -15.64 1.37 -23.25
CA GLN A 15 -15.37 0.70 -22.00
C GLN A 15 -13.92 1.04 -21.66
N THR A 16 -13.71 2.01 -20.79
CA THR A 16 -12.38 2.29 -20.25
C THR A 16 -11.96 1.00 -19.53
N ILE A 17 -11.10 0.22 -20.17
CA ILE A 17 -10.52 -0.98 -19.55
C ILE A 17 -9.68 -0.44 -18.40
N MET A 18 -10.16 -0.65 -17.19
CA MET A 18 -9.45 -0.27 -15.96
C MET A 18 -8.21 -1.17 -15.85
N GLU A 19 -7.04 -0.57 -15.76
CA GLU A 19 -5.79 -1.34 -15.61
C GLU A 19 -5.79 -2.06 -14.26
N GLN A 20 -5.57 -3.37 -14.29
CA GLN A 20 -5.46 -4.20 -13.10
C GLN A 20 -4.00 -4.30 -12.68
N ILE A 21 -3.74 -4.07 -11.40
CA ILE A 21 -2.39 -4.04 -10.84
C ILE A 21 -2.31 -4.92 -9.61
N ALA A 22 -1.52 -5.98 -9.70
CA ALA A 22 -1.19 -6.83 -8.56
C ALA A 22 -0.24 -6.09 -7.61
N ILE A 23 -0.56 -6.13 -6.33
CA ILE A 23 0.25 -5.56 -5.25
C ILE A 23 0.48 -6.61 -4.16
N GLN A 24 1.63 -6.57 -3.50
CA GLN A 24 1.81 -7.32 -2.26
C GLN A 24 1.24 -6.49 -1.09
N GLY A 25 0.42 -7.15 -0.25
CA GLY A 25 -0.24 -6.54 0.89
C GLY A 25 -1.74 -6.43 0.72
N ILE A 26 -2.37 -5.60 1.53
CA ILE A 26 -3.81 -5.38 1.53
C ILE A 26 -4.15 -3.92 1.19
N ALA A 27 -5.43 -3.62 1.04
CA ALA A 27 -5.90 -2.26 0.78
C ALA A 27 -5.35 -1.25 1.81
N GLY A 28 -4.88 -0.11 1.32
CA GLY A 28 -4.24 0.94 2.12
C GLY A 28 -2.74 0.75 2.36
N CYS A 29 -2.11 -0.33 1.87
CA CYS A 29 -0.67 -0.54 2.02
C CYS A 29 0.16 0.40 1.13
N TYR A 30 1.46 0.49 1.37
CA TYR A 30 2.36 1.36 0.60
C TYR A 30 2.51 0.96 -0.87
N HIS A 31 2.31 -0.32 -1.21
CA HIS A 31 2.27 -0.75 -2.61
C HIS A 31 1.07 -0.16 -3.35
N GLU A 32 -0.11 -0.12 -2.72
CA GLU A 32 -1.27 0.55 -3.30
C GLU A 32 -1.04 2.05 -3.45
N THR A 33 -0.49 2.71 -2.41
CA THR A 33 -0.14 4.13 -2.49
C THR A 33 0.83 4.40 -3.65
N ALA A 34 1.83 3.53 -3.85
CA ALA A 34 2.79 3.64 -4.96
C ALA A 34 2.13 3.41 -6.32
N ALA A 35 1.25 2.41 -6.45
CA ALA A 35 0.50 2.15 -7.67
C ALA A 35 -0.38 3.33 -8.04
N ARG A 36 -1.19 3.84 -7.11
CA ARG A 36 -2.05 5.01 -7.35
C ARG A 36 -1.23 6.27 -7.64
N GLY A 37 -0.07 6.44 -7.03
CA GLY A 37 0.85 7.55 -7.32
C GLY A 37 1.43 7.49 -8.73
N TYR A 38 1.75 6.29 -9.23
CA TYR A 38 2.25 6.11 -10.60
C TYR A 38 1.18 6.40 -11.66
N PHE A 39 -0.05 5.98 -11.40
CA PHE A 39 -1.19 6.13 -12.31
C PHE A 39 -2.09 7.33 -11.93
N ALA A 40 -1.54 8.37 -11.33
CA ALA A 40 -2.27 9.47 -10.67
C ALA A 40 -3.51 10.00 -11.41
N ASP A 41 -3.47 10.01 -12.76
CA ASP A 41 -4.53 10.54 -13.61
C ASP A 41 -5.45 9.44 -14.20
N ARG A 42 -5.28 8.19 -13.77
CA ARG A 42 -6.05 7.05 -14.29
C ARG A 42 -6.67 6.23 -13.15
N GLU A 43 -7.88 5.76 -13.39
CA GLU A 43 -8.48 4.77 -12.49
C GLU A 43 -7.82 3.41 -12.69
N ILE A 44 -7.44 2.78 -11.57
CA ILE A 44 -6.83 1.45 -11.53
C ILE A 44 -7.60 0.55 -10.58
N GLU A 45 -7.67 -0.72 -10.94
CA GLU A 45 -8.11 -1.78 -10.03
C GLU A 45 -6.89 -2.45 -9.40
N VAL A 46 -6.85 -2.44 -8.07
CA VAL A 46 -5.74 -3.02 -7.32
C VAL A 46 -6.11 -4.43 -6.86
N LEU A 47 -5.27 -5.41 -7.20
CA LEU A 47 -5.45 -6.81 -6.83
C LEU A 47 -4.45 -7.19 -5.72
N PRO A 48 -4.91 -7.33 -4.46
CA PRO A 48 -4.06 -7.73 -3.34
C PRO A 48 -3.52 -9.15 -3.50
N CYS A 49 -2.24 -9.33 -3.20
CA CYS A 49 -1.54 -10.61 -3.10
C CYS A 49 -0.93 -10.76 -1.71
N LEU A 50 -0.99 -11.94 -1.13
CA LEU A 50 -0.45 -12.19 0.22
C LEU A 50 1.08 -12.19 0.25
N SER A 51 1.71 -12.50 -0.89
CA SER A 51 3.16 -12.53 -1.02
C SER A 51 3.62 -12.03 -2.39
N PHE A 52 4.92 -11.76 -2.53
CA PHE A 52 5.50 -11.46 -3.84
C PHE A 52 5.49 -12.68 -4.77
N ASP A 53 5.65 -13.90 -4.24
CA ASP A 53 5.50 -15.13 -5.03
C ASP A 53 4.11 -15.21 -5.67
N GLU A 54 3.05 -14.91 -4.92
CA GLU A 54 1.69 -14.86 -5.46
C GLU A 54 1.55 -13.78 -6.52
N LEU A 55 2.11 -12.59 -6.30
CA LEU A 55 2.09 -11.50 -7.27
C LEU A 55 2.70 -11.93 -8.61
N PHE A 56 3.93 -12.47 -8.59
CA PHE A 56 4.60 -12.94 -9.79
C PHE A 56 3.89 -14.13 -10.45
N ALA A 57 3.32 -15.04 -9.66
CA ALA A 57 2.53 -16.15 -10.18
C ALA A 57 1.26 -15.68 -10.90
N ARG A 58 0.56 -14.69 -10.35
CA ARG A 58 -0.63 -14.10 -10.99
C ARG A 58 -0.28 -13.38 -12.30
N MET A 59 0.81 -12.60 -12.32
CA MET A 59 1.29 -11.95 -13.54
C MET A 59 1.63 -12.99 -14.63
N ALA A 60 2.32 -14.07 -14.26
CA ALA A 60 2.66 -15.13 -15.21
C ALA A 60 1.42 -15.87 -15.76
N ALA A 61 0.32 -15.90 -15.01
CA ALA A 61 -0.95 -16.52 -15.43
C ALA A 61 -1.80 -15.59 -16.29
N ASP A 62 -1.66 -14.27 -16.15
CA ASP A 62 -2.40 -13.26 -16.91
C ASP A 62 -1.44 -12.18 -17.44
N PRO A 63 -1.04 -12.25 -18.73
CA PRO A 63 -0.14 -11.27 -19.34
C PRO A 63 -0.70 -9.83 -19.41
N ALA A 64 -2.01 -9.62 -19.19
CA ALA A 64 -2.60 -8.30 -19.15
C ALA A 64 -2.47 -7.65 -17.74
N LEU A 65 -2.21 -8.46 -16.72
CA LEU A 65 -2.06 -8.01 -15.35
C LEU A 65 -0.69 -7.34 -15.15
N LEU A 66 -0.71 -6.09 -14.72
CA LEU A 66 0.50 -5.40 -14.27
C LEU A 66 0.80 -5.78 -12.82
N GLY A 67 2.06 -5.59 -12.42
CA GLY A 67 2.48 -5.76 -11.03
C GLY A 67 3.26 -4.55 -10.54
N ILE A 68 3.21 -4.26 -9.24
CA ILE A 68 4.11 -3.31 -8.61
C ILE A 68 4.81 -3.95 -7.42
N ALA A 69 6.14 -3.94 -7.42
CA ALA A 69 6.95 -4.58 -6.40
C ALA A 69 8.00 -3.62 -5.83
N ALA A 70 8.08 -3.56 -4.50
CA ALA A 70 9.18 -2.88 -3.82
C ALA A 70 10.48 -3.62 -4.09
N ILE A 71 11.54 -2.87 -4.46
CA ILE A 71 12.84 -3.46 -4.78
C ILE A 71 13.96 -2.98 -3.86
N GLU A 72 13.81 -1.79 -3.31
CA GLU A 72 14.81 -1.15 -2.48
C GLU A 72 14.14 -0.16 -1.50
N ASN A 73 14.68 -0.07 -0.30
CA ASN A 73 14.33 0.97 0.65
C ASN A 73 15.60 1.61 1.21
N THR A 74 15.62 2.93 1.37
CA THR A 74 16.80 3.68 1.79
C THR A 74 17.32 3.34 3.19
N ILE A 75 16.49 2.69 4.02
CA ILE A 75 16.87 2.26 5.39
C ILE A 75 17.10 0.75 5.43
N ALA A 76 16.20 -0.04 4.84
CA ALA A 76 16.28 -1.50 4.84
C ALA A 76 17.24 -2.06 3.78
N GLY A 77 17.66 -1.24 2.79
CA GLY A 77 18.50 -1.67 1.69
C GLY A 77 17.75 -2.38 0.57
N SER A 78 18.48 -3.18 -0.20
CA SER A 78 17.93 -3.96 -1.32
C SER A 78 17.10 -5.13 -0.81
N LEU A 79 15.92 -5.29 -1.39
CA LEU A 79 15.02 -6.41 -1.09
C LEU A 79 15.38 -7.60 -1.97
N LEU A 80 16.49 -8.29 -1.62
CA LEU A 80 17.09 -9.36 -2.43
C LEU A 80 16.10 -10.45 -2.86
N PRO A 81 15.16 -10.94 -2.02
CA PRO A 81 14.17 -11.91 -2.47
C PRO A 81 13.33 -11.42 -3.65
N ASN A 82 12.99 -10.12 -3.69
CA ASN A 82 12.21 -9.56 -4.79
C ASN A 82 13.04 -9.40 -6.07
N HIS A 83 14.34 -9.14 -5.94
CA HIS A 83 15.27 -9.18 -7.09
C HIS A 83 15.37 -10.59 -7.69
N GLU A 84 15.42 -11.62 -6.83
CA GLU A 84 15.46 -13.01 -7.28
C GLU A 84 14.18 -13.40 -8.03
N LEU A 85 13.00 -13.09 -7.49
CA LEU A 85 11.72 -13.33 -8.15
C LEU A 85 11.65 -12.62 -9.51
N LEU A 86 12.11 -11.37 -9.57
CA LEU A 86 12.15 -10.62 -10.83
C LEU A 86 13.07 -11.30 -11.86
N GLN A 87 14.26 -11.74 -11.46
CA GLN A 87 15.19 -12.45 -12.35
C GLN A 87 14.64 -13.79 -12.85
N GLN A 88 13.87 -14.51 -12.04
CA GLN A 88 13.29 -15.80 -12.39
C GLN A 88 12.01 -15.66 -13.23
N SER A 89 11.40 -14.48 -13.25
CA SER A 89 10.18 -14.19 -14.00
C SER A 89 10.47 -13.78 -15.45
N ARG A 90 9.40 -13.66 -16.25
CA ARG A 90 9.44 -13.02 -17.58
C ARG A 90 9.14 -11.52 -17.51
N ALA A 91 8.79 -11.04 -16.32
CA ALA A 91 8.35 -9.67 -16.13
C ALA A 91 9.42 -8.67 -16.55
N ARG A 92 8.97 -7.65 -17.28
CA ARG A 92 9.80 -6.52 -17.73
C ARG A 92 9.48 -5.30 -16.90
N ILE A 93 10.51 -4.55 -16.57
CA ILE A 93 10.35 -3.27 -15.89
C ILE A 93 9.83 -2.25 -16.93
N ILE A 94 8.64 -1.71 -16.71
CA ILE A 94 8.02 -0.71 -17.58
C ILE A 94 7.96 0.67 -16.93
N GLY A 95 8.31 0.78 -15.65
CA GLY A 95 8.36 2.05 -14.94
C GLY A 95 8.88 1.90 -13.51
N GLU A 96 9.04 3.02 -12.85
CA GLU A 96 9.37 3.05 -11.43
C GLU A 96 8.63 4.17 -10.71
N GLN A 97 8.34 3.94 -9.44
CA GLN A 97 7.77 4.91 -8.52
C GLN A 97 8.63 4.98 -7.26
N LYS A 98 9.11 6.17 -6.95
CA LYS A 98 9.77 6.44 -5.67
C LYS A 98 8.77 7.03 -4.71
N LEU A 99 8.50 6.33 -3.62
CA LEU A 99 7.55 6.77 -2.60
C LEU A 99 8.28 7.10 -1.31
N ARG A 100 8.01 8.27 -0.75
CA ARG A 100 8.42 8.58 0.62
C ARG A 100 7.55 7.79 1.60
N ILE A 101 8.19 6.99 2.46
CA ILE A 101 7.51 6.25 3.51
C ILE A 101 7.40 7.15 4.74
N SER A 102 6.17 7.54 5.07
CA SER A 102 5.87 8.35 6.25
C SER A 102 4.82 7.63 7.07
N HIS A 103 5.15 7.36 8.32
CA HIS A 103 4.28 6.65 9.25
C HIS A 103 3.44 7.62 10.08
N VAL A 104 2.24 7.15 10.42
CA VAL A 104 1.36 7.82 11.37
C VAL A 104 1.02 6.89 12.53
N LEU A 105 0.74 7.46 13.70
CA LEU A 105 0.05 6.78 14.78
C LEU A 105 -1.44 7.04 14.62
N ALA A 106 -2.23 5.98 14.45
CA ALA A 106 -3.67 6.08 14.22
C ALA A 106 -4.44 5.13 15.14
N ALA A 107 -5.58 5.59 15.64
CA ALA A 107 -6.44 4.84 16.55
C ALA A 107 -7.92 5.08 16.23
N LEU A 108 -8.83 4.45 16.96
CA LEU A 108 -10.25 4.72 16.83
C LEU A 108 -10.55 6.20 17.10
N PRO A 109 -11.54 6.78 16.40
CA PRO A 109 -11.90 8.18 16.59
C PRO A 109 -12.26 8.51 18.04
N GLY A 110 -11.87 9.72 18.47
CA GLY A 110 -12.13 10.23 19.80
C GLY A 110 -11.12 9.79 20.87
N GLN A 111 -10.09 9.03 20.50
CA GLN A 111 -8.98 8.69 21.39
C GLN A 111 -7.84 9.70 21.27
N THR A 112 -7.12 9.90 22.36
CA THR A 112 -5.90 10.71 22.45
C THR A 112 -4.68 9.80 22.62
N PRO A 113 -3.45 10.30 22.44
CA PRO A 113 -2.25 9.50 22.71
C PRO A 113 -2.18 8.93 24.13
N ASP A 114 -2.78 9.62 25.11
CA ASP A 114 -2.79 9.20 26.52
C ASP A 114 -3.74 8.03 26.79
N ASP A 115 -4.70 7.78 25.88
CA ASP A 115 -5.63 6.65 25.98
C ASP A 115 -5.01 5.36 25.44
N ILE A 116 -3.85 5.43 24.73
CA ILE A 116 -3.26 4.30 24.05
C ILE A 116 -2.34 3.52 25.00
N ALA A 117 -2.60 2.23 25.14
CA ALA A 117 -1.80 1.30 25.93
C ALA A 117 -1.04 0.29 25.05
N GLU A 118 -1.46 0.10 23.80
CA GLU A 118 -0.84 -0.87 22.88
C GLU A 118 -0.65 -0.24 21.50
N VAL A 119 0.50 -0.54 20.85
CA VAL A 119 0.82 -0.15 19.47
C VAL A 119 1.09 -1.40 18.66
N ARG A 120 0.45 -1.51 17.48
CA ARG A 120 0.61 -2.61 16.53
C ARG A 120 1.20 -2.14 15.22
N SER A 121 2.13 -2.89 14.67
CA SER A 121 2.63 -2.70 13.30
C SER A 121 3.55 -3.81 12.84
N HIS A 122 3.96 -3.74 11.58
CA HIS A 122 5.04 -4.56 11.04
C HIS A 122 6.38 -4.24 11.74
N PRO A 123 7.24 -5.25 12.04
CA PRO A 123 8.50 -5.05 12.76
C PRO A 123 9.40 -3.95 12.20
N ILE A 124 9.50 -3.86 10.86
CA ILE A 124 10.31 -2.82 10.20
C ILE A 124 9.75 -1.42 10.47
N ALA A 125 8.42 -1.24 10.45
CA ALA A 125 7.80 0.05 10.74
C ALA A 125 7.97 0.44 12.23
N LEU A 126 7.86 -0.52 13.14
CA LEU A 126 8.15 -0.32 14.56
C LEU A 126 9.61 0.14 14.77
N MET A 127 10.56 -0.57 14.15
CA MET A 127 11.98 -0.19 14.18
C MET A 127 12.22 1.22 13.62
N GLN A 128 11.58 1.56 12.50
CA GLN A 128 11.70 2.88 11.87
C GLN A 128 11.11 4.01 12.73
N CYS A 129 10.18 3.70 13.63
CA CYS A 129 9.57 4.65 14.57
C CYS A 129 10.14 4.58 15.99
N GLY A 130 11.32 3.97 16.16
CA GLY A 130 11.90 3.67 17.47
C GLY A 130 12.06 4.88 18.38
N ASP A 131 12.49 6.04 17.85
CA ASP A 131 12.66 7.23 18.69
C ASP A 131 11.30 7.79 19.15
N PHE A 132 10.29 7.76 18.32
CA PHE A 132 8.94 8.12 18.71
C PHE A 132 8.40 7.16 19.79
N LEU A 133 8.58 5.84 19.61
CA LEU A 133 8.11 4.85 20.58
C LEU A 133 8.77 5.00 21.96
N LYS A 134 10.03 5.44 22.03
CA LYS A 134 10.72 5.76 23.29
C LYS A 134 10.07 6.91 24.07
N THR A 135 9.32 7.79 23.39
CA THR A 135 8.58 8.89 24.03
C THR A 135 7.28 8.43 24.69
N LEU A 136 6.89 7.15 24.50
CA LEU A 136 5.66 6.54 25.03
C LEU A 136 6.01 5.42 26.03
N PRO A 137 6.46 5.77 27.25
CA PRO A 137 6.89 4.78 28.23
C PRO A 137 5.71 3.90 28.68
N GLY A 138 5.98 2.61 28.83
CA GLY A 138 4.96 1.63 29.27
C GLY A 138 4.04 1.13 28.16
N MET A 139 4.19 1.62 26.93
CA MET A 139 3.42 1.17 25.78
C MET A 139 3.76 -0.28 25.42
N LYS A 140 2.75 -1.12 25.28
CA LYS A 140 2.92 -2.48 24.78
C LYS A 140 3.09 -2.45 23.27
N ILE A 141 4.20 -2.98 22.76
CA ILE A 141 4.48 -3.09 21.32
C ILE A 141 4.12 -4.50 20.85
N VAL A 142 3.31 -4.59 19.80
CA VAL A 142 2.84 -5.87 19.24
C VAL A 142 3.15 -5.91 17.73
N GLU A 143 3.97 -6.88 17.35
CA GLU A 143 4.30 -7.10 15.95
C GLU A 143 3.13 -7.74 15.20
N ARG A 144 2.96 -7.35 13.94
CA ARG A 144 1.97 -7.84 12.98
C ARG A 144 2.61 -7.98 11.61
N ASP A 145 2.00 -8.77 10.75
CA ASP A 145 2.54 -9.07 9.42
C ASP A 145 2.48 -7.87 8.46
N ASP A 146 1.58 -6.90 8.72
CA ASP A 146 1.36 -5.77 7.80
C ASP A 146 0.94 -4.50 8.56
N THR A 147 1.40 -3.33 8.05
CA THR A 147 1.07 -2.02 8.63
C THR A 147 -0.40 -1.64 8.43
N ALA A 148 -0.93 -1.84 7.21
CA ALA A 148 -2.33 -1.57 6.89
C ALA A 148 -3.25 -2.62 7.55
N GLY A 149 -2.77 -3.88 7.67
CA GLY A 149 -3.43 -4.95 8.42
C GLY A 149 -3.64 -4.59 9.88
N SER A 150 -2.65 -3.96 10.51
CA SER A 150 -2.78 -3.47 11.88
C SER A 150 -3.88 -2.41 12.02
N ALA A 151 -3.99 -1.49 11.06
CA ALA A 151 -5.06 -0.49 11.04
C ALA A 151 -6.43 -1.14 10.85
N ARG A 152 -6.54 -2.11 9.92
CA ARG A 152 -7.77 -2.86 9.69
C ARG A 152 -8.22 -3.62 10.94
N GLU A 153 -7.30 -4.37 11.60
CA GLU A 153 -7.62 -5.11 12.83
C GLU A 153 -8.21 -4.21 13.92
N ILE A 154 -7.64 -3.02 14.11
CA ILE A 154 -8.12 -2.07 15.12
C ILE A 154 -9.53 -1.58 14.77
N ALA A 155 -9.76 -1.22 13.52
CA ALA A 155 -11.05 -0.72 13.06
C ALA A 155 -12.15 -1.78 13.14
N GLU A 156 -11.92 -2.97 12.57
CA GLU A 156 -12.88 -4.07 12.54
C GLU A 156 -13.16 -4.63 13.96
N GLY A 157 -12.09 -4.78 14.77
CA GLY A 157 -12.19 -5.25 16.14
C GLY A 157 -12.65 -4.18 17.16
N ARG A 158 -12.81 -2.92 16.73
CA ARG A 158 -13.10 -1.77 17.61
C ARG A 158 -12.22 -1.73 18.86
N LEU A 159 -10.91 -1.89 18.65
CA LEU A 159 -9.94 -2.07 19.73
C LEU A 159 -9.58 -0.71 20.36
N ALA A 160 -10.34 -0.32 21.35
CA ALA A 160 -10.02 0.87 22.16
C ALA A 160 -8.70 0.68 22.92
N GLY A 161 -7.94 1.76 23.13
CA GLY A 161 -6.64 1.73 23.78
C GLY A 161 -5.52 1.14 22.91
N THR A 162 -5.81 0.87 21.63
CA THR A 162 -4.84 0.31 20.68
C THR A 162 -4.67 1.25 19.50
N ALA A 163 -3.42 1.51 19.10
CA ALA A 163 -3.09 2.29 17.91
C ALA A 163 -2.27 1.48 16.90
N ALA A 164 -2.40 1.82 15.63
CA ALA A 164 -1.54 1.32 14.56
C ALA A 164 -0.46 2.32 14.21
N ILE A 165 0.74 1.82 13.89
CA ILE A 165 1.71 2.53 13.07
C ILE A 165 1.50 2.08 11.63
N CYS A 166 1.02 2.98 10.76
CA CYS A 166 0.65 2.66 9.38
C CYS A 166 0.86 3.86 8.45
N GLY A 167 0.53 3.70 7.17
CA GLY A 167 0.40 4.81 6.23
C GLY A 167 -0.86 5.63 6.48
N ALA A 168 -0.82 6.92 6.13
CA ALA A 168 -1.99 7.80 6.27
C ALA A 168 -3.19 7.32 5.44
N ASP A 169 -2.94 6.65 4.31
CA ASP A 169 -4.00 6.11 3.45
C ASP A 169 -4.72 4.94 4.12
N ALA A 170 -3.97 4.04 4.79
CA ALA A 170 -4.56 2.98 5.60
C ALA A 170 -5.42 3.55 6.74
N ALA A 171 -4.89 4.52 7.50
CA ALA A 171 -5.66 5.15 8.57
C ALA A 171 -6.98 5.74 8.05
N ARG A 172 -6.93 6.45 6.91
CA ARG A 172 -8.13 7.04 6.28
C ARG A 172 -9.10 5.98 5.79
N LEU A 173 -8.59 4.94 5.10
CA LEU A 173 -9.41 3.87 4.52
C LEU A 173 -10.21 3.12 5.60
N TYR A 174 -9.56 2.84 6.73
CA TYR A 174 -10.18 2.12 7.84
C TYR A 174 -10.88 3.02 8.86
N GLY A 175 -11.01 4.32 8.58
CA GLY A 175 -11.74 5.25 9.45
C GLY A 175 -11.09 5.49 10.81
N LEU A 176 -9.75 5.34 10.89
CA LEU A 176 -8.99 5.67 12.08
C LEU A 176 -8.62 7.16 12.11
N GLU A 177 -8.59 7.72 13.31
CA GLU A 177 -8.10 9.07 13.54
C GLU A 177 -6.57 9.07 13.68
N ILE A 178 -5.92 10.02 12.96
CA ILE A 178 -4.46 10.16 13.02
C ILE A 178 -4.09 11.00 14.25
N LEU A 179 -3.49 10.37 15.24
CA LEU A 179 -3.05 11.01 16.48
C LEU A 179 -1.71 11.74 16.31
N ARG A 180 -0.79 11.20 15.51
CA ARG A 180 0.52 11.80 15.20
C ARG A 180 0.93 11.48 13.76
N ARG A 181 1.60 12.42 13.11
CA ARG A 181 2.11 12.29 11.74
C ARG A 181 3.63 12.32 11.72
N GLY A 182 4.21 11.64 10.74
CA GLY A 182 5.65 11.71 10.48
C GLY A 182 6.45 11.20 11.67
N ILE A 183 6.06 10.05 12.22
CA ILE A 183 6.66 9.50 13.44
C ILE A 183 7.90 8.64 13.17
N GLU A 184 8.23 8.41 11.90
CA GLU A 184 9.50 7.76 11.52
C GLU A 184 10.71 8.59 12.00
N THR A 185 11.73 7.93 12.54
CA THR A 185 12.98 8.54 13.04
C THR A 185 13.73 9.21 11.89
N ASN A 186 13.95 8.48 10.78
CA ASN A 186 14.63 9.01 9.61
C ASN A 186 13.62 9.52 8.58
N LYS A 187 13.62 10.85 8.32
CA LYS A 187 12.72 11.50 7.36
C LYS A 187 13.08 11.25 5.89
N HIS A 188 14.30 10.75 5.63
CA HIS A 188 14.76 10.33 4.31
C HIS A 188 14.48 8.84 4.06
N ASN A 189 13.28 8.39 4.43
CA ASN A 189 12.80 7.04 4.20
C ASN A 189 12.04 6.97 2.87
N PHE A 190 12.65 6.35 1.87
CA PHE A 190 12.05 6.17 0.55
C PHE A 190 12.11 4.71 0.13
N THR A 191 11.04 4.23 -0.47
CA THR A 191 10.98 2.93 -1.13
C THR A 191 10.89 3.14 -2.63
N ARG A 192 11.67 2.38 -3.37
CA ARG A 192 11.64 2.28 -4.82
C ARG A 192 10.81 1.10 -5.21
N PHE A 193 9.76 1.35 -5.98
CA PHE A 193 8.87 0.35 -6.53
C PHE A 193 9.07 0.27 -8.04
N LEU A 194 9.06 -0.94 -8.57
CA LEU A 194 9.11 -1.19 -10.01
C LEU A 194 7.71 -1.56 -10.49
N LEU A 195 7.28 -0.93 -11.58
CA LEU A 195 6.10 -1.35 -12.33
C LEU A 195 6.51 -2.40 -13.33
N LEU A 196 5.80 -3.50 -13.36
CA LEU A 196 6.13 -4.72 -14.08
C LEU A 196 5.00 -5.10 -15.03
N ALA A 197 5.37 -5.61 -16.22
CA ALA A 197 4.48 -6.26 -17.18
C ALA A 197 5.12 -7.57 -17.67
N ASP A 198 4.33 -8.55 -18.08
CA ASP A 198 4.88 -9.79 -18.70
C ASP A 198 5.30 -9.56 -20.16
#